data_70f4d253a3e1a127991c51b3c94ff007
#
_entry.id   70f4d253a3e1a127991c51b3c94ff007
#
_cell.length_a   1.000
_cell.length_b   1.000
_cell.length_c   1.000
_cell.angle_alpha   90.00
_cell.angle_beta   90.00
_cell.angle_gamma   90.00
#
_symmetry.space_group_name_H-M   'P 1'
#
loop_
_entity.id
_entity.type
_entity.pdbx_description
1 polymer ?
#
loop_
_entity_poly.entity_id
_entity_poly.type
_entity_poly.pdbx_seq_one_letter_code
_entity_poly.pdbx_strand_id
1 'polypeptide(L)'
;MPTWIVSISIISFFVLSFLVQKWRHKTAKVTGGVQFDKSASFEHSFELYANPFSHCSRKVRLALEEKGIDYHYRKIDLIETGSYETLSSRYPKINPSGLVPTLVHEGRPIYESDDILGYIDSLNKSSSLIPESEAQRNEVSKWLEFCAIPSSDPMGFLE
;
A
#
# COMPACT_ATOMS: atom_id res chain seq x y z
N MET A 1 -34.95 -33.21 17.51
CA MET A 1 -33.71 -32.66 18.10
C MET A 1 -34.05 -31.44 18.90
N PRO A 2 -33.52 -31.22 20.09
CA PRO A 2 -33.84 -30.01 20.85
C PRO A 2 -33.28 -28.75 20.12
N THR A 3 -34.10 -27.72 20.05
CA THR A 3 -33.82 -26.46 19.32
C THR A 3 -32.54 -25.75 19.75
N TRP A 4 -32.14 -25.91 21.02
CA TRP A 4 -30.91 -25.33 21.54
C TRP A 4 -29.61 -25.93 20.94
N ILE A 5 -29.62 -27.23 20.55
CA ILE A 5 -28.47 -27.85 19.87
C ILE A 5 -28.21 -27.21 18.50
N VAL A 6 -29.30 -26.94 17.74
CA VAL A 6 -29.21 -26.30 16.45
C VAL A 6 -28.69 -24.85 16.59
N SER A 7 -29.16 -24.11 17.61
CA SER A 7 -28.72 -22.75 17.88
C SER A 7 -27.23 -22.71 18.25
N ILE A 8 -26.76 -23.61 19.10
CA ILE A 8 -25.34 -23.68 19.47
C ILE A 8 -24.46 -24.00 18.25
N SER A 9 -24.90 -24.94 17.40
CA SER A 9 -24.14 -25.30 16.20
C SER A 9 -23.99 -24.14 15.22
N ILE A 10 -25.06 -23.35 15.03
CA ILE A 10 -25.04 -22.16 14.17
C ILE A 10 -24.08 -21.11 14.75
N ILE A 11 -24.17 -20.82 16.05
CA ILE A 11 -23.29 -19.84 16.71
C ILE A 11 -21.84 -20.31 16.62
N SER A 12 -21.55 -21.57 16.88
CA SER A 12 -20.19 -22.12 16.76
C SER A 12 -19.64 -22.02 15.35
N PHE A 13 -20.48 -22.25 14.33
CA PHE A 13 -20.07 -22.08 12.93
C PHE A 13 -19.68 -20.64 12.62
N PHE A 14 -20.50 -19.64 13.04
CA PHE A 14 -20.18 -18.23 12.81
C PHE A 14 -18.93 -17.79 13.57
N VAL A 15 -18.76 -18.22 14.82
CA VAL A 15 -17.55 -17.91 15.62
C VAL A 15 -16.32 -18.52 14.96
N LEU A 16 -16.37 -19.79 14.56
CA LEU A 16 -15.25 -20.46 13.88
C LEU A 16 -14.94 -19.77 12.54
N SER A 17 -15.95 -19.45 11.75
CA SER A 17 -15.80 -18.73 10.49
C SER A 17 -15.14 -17.36 10.71
N PHE A 18 -15.57 -16.62 11.72
CA PHE A 18 -14.96 -15.32 12.09
C PHE A 18 -13.49 -15.49 12.53
N LEU A 19 -13.19 -16.49 13.35
CA LEU A 19 -11.82 -16.77 13.81
C LEU A 19 -10.92 -17.17 12.64
N VAL A 20 -11.42 -18.01 11.72
CA VAL A 20 -10.70 -18.42 10.51
C VAL A 20 -10.46 -17.22 9.60
N GLN A 21 -11.45 -16.34 9.41
CA GLN A 21 -11.27 -15.10 8.64
C GLN A 21 -10.23 -14.19 9.30
N LYS A 22 -10.33 -13.96 10.59
CA LYS A 22 -9.37 -13.15 11.35
C LYS A 22 -7.95 -13.72 11.27
N TRP A 23 -7.81 -15.04 11.23
CA TRP A 23 -6.50 -15.71 11.09
C TRP A 23 -5.95 -15.59 9.66
N ARG A 24 -6.81 -15.75 8.64
CA ARG A 24 -6.43 -15.66 7.23
C ARG A 24 -6.05 -14.23 6.79
N HIS A 25 -6.60 -13.22 7.43
CA HIS A 25 -6.43 -11.81 7.06
C HIS A 25 -5.48 -11.05 8.00
N LYS A 26 -4.53 -11.75 8.61
CA LYS A 26 -3.45 -11.08 9.35
C LYS A 26 -2.56 -10.32 8.37
N THR A 27 -2.68 -9.02 8.36
CA THR A 27 -1.68 -8.15 7.76
C THR A 27 -0.49 -7.99 8.71
N ALA A 28 0.71 -7.91 8.17
CA ALA A 28 1.92 -7.67 8.94
C ALA A 28 2.31 -6.19 8.85
N LYS A 29 2.81 -5.62 9.95
CA LYS A 29 3.51 -4.34 9.86
C LYS A 29 4.78 -4.55 9.03
N VAL A 30 4.99 -3.69 8.04
CA VAL A 30 6.19 -3.69 7.21
C VAL A 30 6.95 -2.38 7.44
N THR A 31 8.26 -2.42 7.29
CA THR A 31 9.09 -1.23 7.24
C THR A 31 9.01 -0.62 5.84
N GLY A 32 8.90 0.69 5.74
CA GLY A 32 8.94 1.41 4.47
C GLY A 32 10.26 1.23 3.71
N GLY A 33 10.30 1.73 2.47
CA GLY A 33 11.48 1.69 1.62
C GLY A 33 11.69 0.37 0.88
N VAL A 34 12.89 0.24 0.28
CA VAL A 34 13.28 -0.91 -0.53
C VAL A 34 13.50 -2.15 0.33
N GLN A 35 12.85 -3.25 -0.04
CA GLN A 35 12.98 -4.53 0.67
C GLN A 35 14.07 -5.39 0.01
N PHE A 36 15.28 -5.34 0.53
CA PHE A 36 16.43 -6.08 -0.02
C PHE A 36 16.38 -7.59 0.26
N ASP A 37 15.64 -8.01 1.27
CA ASP A 37 15.46 -9.40 1.70
C ASP A 37 14.30 -10.11 0.99
N LYS A 38 13.55 -9.38 0.15
CA LYS A 38 12.38 -9.89 -0.55
C LYS A 38 12.57 -9.83 -2.05
N SER A 39 12.00 -10.81 -2.74
CA SER A 39 11.91 -10.84 -4.18
C SER A 39 10.50 -11.21 -4.61
N ALA A 40 9.92 -10.38 -5.46
CA ALA A 40 8.67 -10.65 -6.15
C ALA A 40 8.98 -11.13 -7.58
N SER A 41 8.13 -11.99 -8.12
CA SER A 41 8.17 -12.26 -9.57
C SER A 41 7.80 -10.99 -10.32
N PHE A 42 8.50 -10.68 -11.40
CA PHE A 42 8.26 -9.49 -12.21
C PHE A 42 8.36 -9.84 -13.70
N GLU A 43 7.63 -9.11 -14.52
CA GLU A 43 7.65 -9.21 -15.99
C GLU A 43 8.17 -7.92 -16.62
N HIS A 44 8.07 -6.81 -15.90
CA HIS A 44 8.50 -5.48 -16.32
C HIS A 44 9.47 -4.89 -15.31
N SER A 45 10.41 -4.06 -15.77
CA SER A 45 11.41 -3.42 -14.90
C SER A 45 10.75 -2.68 -13.74
N PHE A 46 9.65 -1.94 -14.03
CA PHE A 46 8.82 -1.30 -13.03
C PHE A 46 7.40 -1.83 -13.09
N GLU A 47 6.88 -2.32 -11.98
CA GLU A 47 5.48 -2.70 -11.80
C GLU A 47 4.88 -1.95 -10.62
N LEU A 48 3.81 -1.23 -10.86
CA LEU A 48 3.09 -0.50 -9.82
C LEU A 48 1.78 -1.22 -9.46
N TYR A 49 1.75 -1.81 -8.28
CA TYR A 49 0.56 -2.40 -7.68
C TYR A 49 -0.22 -1.29 -6.96
N ALA A 50 -1.35 -0.90 -7.51
CA ALA A 50 -2.04 0.30 -7.08
C ALA A 50 -3.54 0.24 -7.33
N ASN A 51 -4.29 1.11 -6.62
CA ASN A 51 -5.71 1.28 -6.81
C ASN A 51 -6.03 2.73 -7.24
N PRO A 52 -6.91 2.94 -8.24
CA PRO A 52 -7.21 4.28 -8.75
C PRO A 52 -7.88 5.21 -7.72
N PHE A 53 -8.58 4.67 -6.72
CA PHE A 53 -9.22 5.46 -5.65
C PHE A 53 -8.28 5.81 -4.50
N SER A 54 -7.12 5.13 -4.39
CA SER A 54 -6.13 5.42 -3.35
C SER A 54 -5.36 6.71 -3.68
N HIS A 55 -5.41 7.69 -2.78
CA HIS A 55 -4.63 8.93 -2.90
C HIS A 55 -3.12 8.66 -2.93
N CYS A 56 -2.64 7.74 -2.07
CA CYS A 56 -1.24 7.32 -2.05
C CYS A 56 -0.80 6.71 -3.38
N SER A 57 -1.66 5.89 -4.00
CA SER A 57 -1.40 5.32 -5.34
C SER A 57 -1.34 6.41 -6.42
N ARG A 58 -2.21 7.41 -6.33
CA ARG A 58 -2.27 8.50 -7.32
C ARG A 58 -1.02 9.37 -7.27
N LYS A 59 -0.49 9.70 -6.09
CA LYS A 59 0.72 10.50 -5.97
C LYS A 59 1.96 9.76 -6.52
N VAL A 60 2.05 8.43 -6.32
CA VAL A 60 3.15 7.64 -6.89
C VAL A 60 3.05 7.57 -8.42
N ARG A 61 1.85 7.40 -8.96
CA ARG A 61 1.64 7.45 -10.43
C ARG A 61 2.10 8.78 -11.00
N LEU A 62 1.69 9.89 -10.38
CA LEU A 62 2.09 11.23 -10.82
C LEU A 62 3.62 11.38 -10.82
N ALA A 63 4.29 10.91 -9.77
CA ALA A 63 5.74 10.97 -9.71
C ALA A 63 6.45 10.14 -10.80
N LEU A 64 5.93 8.94 -11.12
CA LEU A 64 6.46 8.12 -12.22
C LEU A 64 6.30 8.82 -13.57
N GLU A 65 5.15 9.43 -13.83
CA GLU A 65 4.89 10.21 -15.05
C GLU A 65 5.81 11.45 -15.15
N GLU A 66 5.95 12.23 -14.08
CA GLU A 66 6.83 13.41 -14.03
C GLU A 66 8.31 13.05 -14.26
N LYS A 67 8.72 11.88 -13.79
CA LYS A 67 10.09 11.36 -13.99
C LYS A 67 10.27 10.67 -15.35
N GLY A 68 9.22 10.52 -16.15
CA GLY A 68 9.26 9.81 -17.43
C GLY A 68 9.66 8.34 -17.27
N ILE A 69 9.24 7.69 -16.19
CA ILE A 69 9.53 6.29 -15.91
C ILE A 69 8.38 5.44 -16.43
N ASP A 70 8.63 4.63 -17.44
CA ASP A 70 7.66 3.64 -17.91
C ASP A 70 7.46 2.56 -16.87
N TYR A 71 6.20 2.24 -16.57
CA TYR A 71 5.84 1.21 -15.60
C TYR A 71 4.62 0.42 -16.05
N HIS A 72 4.55 -0.82 -15.62
CA HIS A 72 3.36 -1.65 -15.79
C HIS A 72 2.41 -1.46 -14.62
N TYR A 73 1.18 -1.01 -14.90
CA TYR A 73 0.16 -0.81 -13.88
C TYR A 73 -0.57 -2.11 -13.55
N ARG A 74 -0.41 -2.59 -12.33
CA ARG A 74 -1.10 -3.75 -11.76
C ARG A 74 -2.25 -3.25 -10.87
N LYS A 75 -3.45 -3.19 -11.41
CA LYS A 75 -4.62 -2.79 -10.63
C LYS A 75 -4.86 -3.79 -9.50
N ILE A 76 -5.00 -3.27 -8.28
CA ILE A 76 -5.42 -4.00 -7.09
C ILE A 76 -6.82 -3.55 -6.72
N ASP A 77 -7.76 -4.48 -6.69
CA ASP A 77 -9.11 -4.21 -6.24
C ASP A 77 -9.16 -4.15 -4.71
N LEU A 78 -9.67 -3.05 -4.17
CA LEU A 78 -9.88 -2.89 -2.74
C LEU A 78 -11.28 -3.37 -2.35
N ILE A 79 -12.30 -2.66 -2.83
CA ILE A 79 -13.71 -2.94 -2.50
C ILE A 79 -14.63 -2.86 -3.71
N GLU A 80 -14.15 -2.37 -4.86
CA GLU A 80 -14.99 -2.00 -6.01
C GLU A 80 -15.77 -3.18 -6.56
N THR A 81 -15.14 -4.35 -6.63
CA THR A 81 -15.80 -5.60 -7.06
C THR A 81 -16.08 -6.54 -5.89
N GLY A 82 -15.75 -6.14 -4.66
CA GLY A 82 -15.89 -6.98 -3.47
C GLY A 82 -14.84 -8.09 -3.36
N SER A 83 -13.80 -8.08 -4.20
CA SER A 83 -12.79 -9.14 -4.21
C SER A 83 -11.73 -8.97 -3.13
N TYR A 84 -11.53 -7.75 -2.61
CA TYR A 84 -10.58 -7.44 -1.54
C TYR A 84 -9.20 -8.07 -1.79
N GLU A 85 -8.61 -7.79 -2.97
CA GLU A 85 -7.35 -8.41 -3.38
C GLU A 85 -6.19 -8.15 -2.41
N THR A 86 -6.23 -7.05 -1.68
CA THR A 86 -5.27 -6.74 -0.60
C THR A 86 -5.26 -7.78 0.52
N LEU A 87 -6.35 -8.52 0.68
CA LEU A 87 -6.51 -9.59 1.65
C LEU A 87 -6.46 -10.99 1.01
N SER A 88 -6.22 -11.06 -0.32
CA SER A 88 -6.09 -12.31 -1.05
C SER A 88 -4.80 -13.06 -0.69
N SER A 89 -4.67 -14.29 -1.19
CA SER A 89 -3.43 -15.06 -1.01
C SER A 89 -2.27 -14.60 -1.92
N ARG A 90 -2.53 -13.72 -2.88
CA ARG A 90 -1.55 -13.28 -3.88
C ARG A 90 -0.85 -11.99 -3.49
N TYR A 91 -1.60 -10.90 -3.30
CA TYR A 91 -1.03 -9.59 -3.03
C TYR A 91 -0.22 -9.52 -1.73
N PRO A 92 -0.63 -10.10 -0.59
CA PRO A 92 0.18 -10.13 0.62
C PRO A 92 1.53 -10.85 0.51
N LYS A 93 1.76 -11.63 -0.55
CA LYS A 93 3.10 -12.17 -0.85
C LYS A 93 4.04 -11.09 -1.38
N ILE A 94 3.51 -10.06 -2.04
CA ILE A 94 4.25 -8.90 -2.56
C ILE A 94 4.36 -7.87 -1.44
N ASN A 95 3.23 -7.49 -0.82
CA ASN A 95 3.20 -6.57 0.32
C ASN A 95 2.40 -7.17 1.49
N PRO A 96 3.06 -7.66 2.52
CA PRO A 96 2.39 -8.29 3.67
C PRO A 96 1.51 -7.34 4.48
N SER A 97 1.65 -6.02 4.35
CA SER A 97 0.76 -5.06 4.99
C SER A 97 -0.63 -5.04 4.36
N GLY A 98 -0.76 -5.51 3.12
CA GLY A 98 -2.00 -5.41 2.35
C GLY A 98 -2.35 -3.99 1.91
N LEU A 99 -1.42 -3.03 2.04
CA LEU A 99 -1.63 -1.64 1.64
C LEU A 99 -1.18 -1.38 0.20
N VAL A 100 -1.79 -0.40 -0.44
CA VAL A 100 -1.38 0.12 -1.75
C VAL A 100 -0.97 1.59 -1.61
N PRO A 101 0.00 2.05 -2.41
CA PRO A 101 0.70 1.37 -3.48
C PRO A 101 1.86 0.49 -3.02
N THR A 102 2.30 -0.41 -3.90
CA THR A 102 3.62 -1.04 -3.86
C THR A 102 4.27 -0.88 -5.21
N LEU A 103 5.49 -0.36 -5.24
CA LEU A 103 6.31 -0.35 -6.44
C LEU A 103 7.25 -1.56 -6.40
N VAL A 104 7.29 -2.31 -7.48
CA VAL A 104 8.30 -3.38 -7.66
C VAL A 104 9.25 -2.94 -8.75
N HIS A 105 10.54 -2.83 -8.43
CA HIS A 105 11.60 -2.53 -9.40
C HIS A 105 12.56 -3.72 -9.46
N GLU A 106 12.61 -4.36 -10.63
CA GLU A 106 13.42 -5.55 -10.87
C GLU A 106 13.26 -6.63 -9.79
N GLY A 107 12.01 -6.89 -9.41
CA GLY A 107 11.64 -7.88 -8.40
C GLY A 107 11.78 -7.42 -6.95
N ARG A 108 12.26 -6.21 -6.68
CA ARG A 108 12.38 -5.68 -5.32
C ARG A 108 11.18 -4.83 -4.98
N PRO A 109 10.35 -5.24 -4.01
CA PRO A 109 9.23 -4.44 -3.56
C PRO A 109 9.69 -3.22 -2.75
N ILE A 110 8.99 -2.11 -2.93
CA ILE A 110 9.20 -0.86 -2.22
C ILE A 110 7.86 -0.47 -1.62
N TYR A 111 7.84 -0.25 -0.31
CA TYR A 111 6.64 0.05 0.45
C TYR A 111 6.65 1.50 0.92
N GLU A 112 5.50 1.97 1.38
CA GLU A 112 5.20 3.32 1.80
C GLU A 112 5.34 4.35 0.66
N SER A 113 4.27 5.09 0.43
CA SER A 113 4.21 5.96 -0.74
C SER A 113 5.25 7.07 -0.73
N ASP A 114 5.64 7.58 0.44
CA ASP A 114 6.66 8.63 0.54
C ASP A 114 8.06 8.08 0.28
N ASP A 115 8.35 6.87 0.75
CA ASP A 115 9.60 6.17 0.45
C ASP A 115 9.70 5.80 -1.04
N ILE A 116 8.58 5.43 -1.66
CA ILE A 116 8.52 5.20 -3.11
C ILE A 116 8.83 6.49 -3.88
N LEU A 117 8.30 7.64 -3.45
CA LEU A 117 8.63 8.92 -4.08
C LEU A 117 10.12 9.24 -3.98
N GLY A 118 10.70 9.11 -2.79
CA GLY A 118 12.13 9.31 -2.57
C GLY A 118 12.99 8.38 -3.44
N TYR A 119 12.57 7.11 -3.55
CA TYR A 119 13.23 6.15 -4.43
C TYR A 119 13.17 6.56 -5.90
N ILE A 120 11.98 6.91 -6.40
CA ILE A 120 11.79 7.37 -7.78
C ILE A 120 12.66 8.60 -8.06
N ASP A 121 12.70 9.54 -7.13
CA ASP A 121 13.51 10.75 -7.28
C ASP A 121 15.00 10.46 -7.33
N SER A 122 15.49 9.47 -6.56
CA SER A 122 16.89 9.06 -6.55
C SER A 122 17.38 8.43 -7.86
N LEU A 123 16.50 8.01 -8.76
CA LEU A 123 16.85 7.40 -10.05
C LEU A 123 17.38 8.41 -11.08
N ASN A 124 17.39 9.70 -10.79
CA ASN A 124 17.99 10.78 -11.59
C ASN A 124 17.62 10.81 -13.07
N LYS A 125 16.38 10.39 -13.42
CA LYS A 125 15.94 10.34 -14.82
C LYS A 125 15.43 11.67 -15.37
N SER A 126 15.21 12.66 -14.49
CA SER A 126 14.78 14.03 -14.84
C SER A 126 15.12 14.98 -13.71
N SER A 127 14.60 16.21 -13.74
CA SER A 127 14.73 17.14 -12.60
C SER A 127 14.21 16.53 -11.31
N SER A 128 14.85 16.88 -10.17
CA SER A 128 14.42 16.43 -8.85
C SER A 128 12.98 16.87 -8.56
N LEU A 129 12.21 15.99 -7.91
CA LEU A 129 10.89 16.31 -7.36
C LEU A 129 11.00 17.17 -6.09
N ILE A 130 12.20 17.21 -5.49
CA ILE A 130 12.50 18.01 -4.30
C ILE A 130 13.32 19.24 -4.72
N PRO A 131 12.95 20.44 -4.28
CA PRO A 131 13.67 21.67 -4.61
C PRO A 131 15.13 21.63 -4.17
N GLU A 132 16.03 22.27 -4.93
CA GLU A 132 17.46 22.35 -4.58
C GLU A 132 17.72 23.32 -3.42
N SER A 133 16.92 24.37 -3.30
CA SER A 133 17.05 25.38 -2.23
C SER A 133 16.68 24.78 -0.87
N GLU A 134 17.55 24.99 0.13
CA GLU A 134 17.32 24.54 1.50
C GLU A 134 16.05 25.15 2.12
N ALA A 135 15.80 26.43 1.85
CA ALA A 135 14.59 27.10 2.33
C ALA A 135 13.32 26.43 1.79
N GLN A 136 13.29 26.09 0.51
CA GLN A 136 12.16 25.41 -0.12
C GLN A 136 12.04 23.96 0.36
N ARG A 137 13.14 23.23 0.58
CA ARG A 137 13.10 21.90 1.19
C ARG A 137 12.49 21.91 2.58
N ASN A 138 12.85 22.90 3.39
CA ASN A 138 12.28 23.07 4.73
C ASN A 138 10.77 23.35 4.67
N GLU A 139 10.31 24.08 3.67
CA GLU A 139 8.89 24.31 3.44
C GLU A 139 8.18 23.03 3.01
N VAL A 140 8.75 22.29 2.06
CA VAL A 140 8.22 20.97 1.66
C VAL A 140 8.12 20.02 2.87
N SER A 141 9.14 19.97 3.73
CA SER A 141 9.12 19.12 4.93
C SER A 141 7.98 19.48 5.87
N LYS A 142 7.70 20.77 6.09
CA LYS A 142 6.56 21.23 6.90
C LYS A 142 5.23 20.78 6.31
N TRP A 143 5.08 20.88 5.00
CA TRP A 143 3.86 20.42 4.32
C TRP A 143 3.69 18.91 4.38
N LEU A 144 4.77 18.13 4.25
CA LEU A 144 4.73 16.67 4.40
C LEU A 144 4.31 16.27 5.82
N GLU A 145 4.87 16.94 6.84
CA GLU A 145 4.48 16.72 8.23
C GLU A 145 3.00 17.06 8.47
N PHE A 146 2.54 18.21 7.99
CA PHE A 146 1.14 18.61 8.08
C PHE A 146 0.20 17.61 7.40
N CYS A 147 0.55 17.13 6.21
CA CYS A 147 -0.25 16.13 5.47
C CYS A 147 -0.20 14.72 6.10
N ALA A 148 0.78 14.42 6.94
CA ALA A 148 0.88 13.13 7.62
C ALA A 148 -0.10 13.03 8.81
N ILE A 149 -0.49 14.15 9.43
CA ILE A 149 -1.40 14.18 10.58
C ILE A 149 -2.73 13.46 10.30
N PRO A 150 -3.47 13.79 9.21
CA PRO A 150 -4.74 13.12 8.91
C PRO A 150 -4.61 11.64 8.59
N SER A 151 -3.44 11.19 8.13
CA SER A 151 -3.21 9.77 7.82
C SER A 151 -2.86 8.95 9.07
N SER A 152 -2.30 9.58 10.09
CA SER A 152 -1.96 8.95 11.37
C SER A 152 -3.11 8.99 12.39
N ASP A 153 -3.90 10.06 12.39
CA ASP A 153 -5.07 10.24 13.25
C ASP A 153 -6.17 11.03 12.53
N PRO A 154 -6.94 10.40 11.66
CA PRO A 154 -8.00 11.08 10.90
C PRO A 154 -9.13 11.61 11.76
N MET A 155 -9.31 11.13 13.00
CA MET A 155 -10.34 11.61 13.92
C MET A 155 -9.88 12.83 14.72
N GLY A 156 -8.59 12.90 15.07
CA GLY A 156 -8.01 14.06 15.78
C GLY A 156 -7.94 15.33 14.94
N PHE A 157 -8.08 15.23 13.63
CA PHE A 157 -8.17 16.38 12.72
C PHE A 157 -9.53 17.11 12.79
N LEU A 158 -10.55 16.48 13.39
CA LEU A 158 -11.92 17.01 13.47
C LEU A 158 -12.22 17.66 14.82
N GLU A 159 -11.28 17.66 15.76
CA GLU A 159 -11.33 18.37 17.03
C GLU A 159 -10.69 19.76 16.92
#